data_f3da87130cb86b79e7c2f317ccd7bf7d
#
_entry.id   f3da87130cb86b79e7c2f317ccd7bf7d
#
_cell.length_a   1.000
_cell.length_b   1.000
_cell.length_c   1.000
_cell.angle_alpha   90.00
_cell.angle_beta   90.00
_cell.angle_gamma   90.00
#
_symmetry.space_group_name_H-M   'P 1'
#
loop_
_entity.id
_entity.type
_entity.pdbx_description
1 polymer ?
#
loop_
_entity_poly.entity_id
_entity_poly.type
_entity_poly.pdbx_seq_one_letter_code
_entity_poly.pdbx_strand_id
1 'polypeptide(L)'
;NFPEAASNSYVYEFKNHAEVMLSPYYKVEGDNWKIKLGANVMLATGDDAEFMASPNIAADVEVADKTELYVKADGKLYSNSMYDMSQINRYLYPMKELAPSRNWLNAILGIRSGVAPGFWFDVFAGYKITSSDVLFSQVATSKPDFFSNFSEAIPDVDTKQLFVGANLKYSYQQLLDISLKGVY
;
A
#
# COMPACT_ATOMS: atom_id res chain seq x y z
N ASN A 1 -41.73 -10.97 -28.06
CA ASN A 1 -41.30 -11.89 -26.98
C ASN A 1 -39.85 -11.58 -26.67
N PHE A 2 -39.64 -10.73 -25.67
CA PHE A 2 -38.33 -10.58 -25.05
C PHE A 2 -38.10 -11.84 -24.22
N PRO A 3 -36.94 -12.52 -24.31
CA PRO A 3 -36.63 -13.58 -23.41
C PRO A 3 -36.65 -13.01 -21.98
N GLU A 4 -37.33 -13.71 -21.09
CA GLU A 4 -37.26 -13.41 -19.64
C GLU A 4 -35.79 -13.29 -19.25
N ALA A 5 -35.41 -12.06 -18.96
CA ALA A 5 -34.15 -11.82 -18.30
C ALA A 5 -34.21 -12.58 -16.96
N ALA A 6 -33.43 -13.63 -16.84
CA ALA A 6 -33.21 -14.27 -15.57
C ALA A 6 -32.83 -13.16 -14.58
N SER A 7 -33.74 -12.83 -13.70
CA SER A 7 -33.51 -11.88 -12.60
C SER A 7 -32.59 -12.58 -11.61
N ASN A 8 -31.31 -12.68 -11.93
CA ASN A 8 -30.30 -12.80 -10.92
C ASN A 8 -30.28 -11.44 -10.21
N SER A 9 -31.20 -11.28 -9.29
CA SER A 9 -31.09 -10.19 -8.31
C SER A 9 -29.81 -10.50 -7.50
N TYR A 10 -28.72 -9.88 -7.92
CA TYR A 10 -27.54 -9.79 -7.07
C TYR A 10 -27.96 -8.93 -5.88
N VAL A 11 -28.42 -9.58 -4.83
CA VAL A 11 -28.62 -8.94 -3.53
C VAL A 11 -27.20 -8.70 -3.03
N TYR A 12 -26.76 -7.45 -3.14
CA TYR A 12 -25.54 -7.02 -2.47
C TYR A 12 -25.83 -6.97 -0.97
N GLU A 13 -25.49 -8.02 -0.26
CA GLU A 13 -25.44 -7.97 1.19
C GLU A 13 -24.24 -7.11 1.59
N PHE A 14 -24.51 -5.87 1.99
CA PHE A 14 -23.51 -5.05 2.63
C PHE A 14 -23.30 -5.57 4.05
N LYS A 15 -22.18 -6.25 4.26
CA LYS A 15 -21.80 -6.73 5.58
C LYS A 15 -21.10 -5.62 6.35
N ASN A 16 -21.42 -5.54 7.63
CA ASN A 16 -20.73 -4.62 8.52
C ASN A 16 -19.28 -5.11 8.70
N HIS A 17 -18.34 -4.25 8.38
CA HIS A 17 -16.92 -4.49 8.56
C HIS A 17 -16.36 -3.43 9.51
N ALA A 18 -15.58 -3.85 10.49
CA ALA A 18 -14.88 -2.95 11.38
C ALA A 18 -13.43 -3.39 11.55
N GLU A 19 -12.52 -2.44 11.50
CA GLU A 19 -11.10 -2.66 11.72
C GLU A 19 -10.64 -1.92 12.97
N VAL A 20 -9.89 -2.62 13.81
CA VAL A 20 -9.23 -2.04 14.99
C VAL A 20 -7.74 -2.28 14.84
N MET A 21 -6.97 -1.20 14.91
CA MET A 21 -5.51 -1.26 14.88
C MET A 21 -4.94 -0.66 16.16
N LEU A 22 -4.09 -1.41 16.84
CA LEU A 22 -3.28 -0.97 17.96
C LEU A 22 -1.81 -0.98 17.52
N SER A 23 -1.10 0.12 17.76
CA SER A 23 0.29 0.28 17.35
C SER A 23 1.16 0.70 18.53
N PRO A 24 1.36 -0.16 19.55
CA PRO A 24 2.27 0.14 20.64
C PRO A 24 3.69 0.28 20.13
N TYR A 25 4.42 1.26 20.61
CA TYR A 25 5.81 1.47 20.28
C TYR A 25 6.60 2.06 21.42
N TYR A 26 7.89 1.81 21.40
CA TYR A 26 8.89 2.43 22.23
C TYR A 26 9.87 3.21 21.35
N LYS A 27 10.20 4.43 21.73
CA LYS A 27 11.09 5.31 20.98
C LYS A 27 12.26 5.72 21.85
N VAL A 28 13.46 5.61 21.29
CA VAL A 28 14.71 6.08 21.92
C VAL A 28 15.44 6.97 20.92
N GLU A 29 16.01 8.05 21.41
CA GLU A 29 16.77 9.01 20.63
C GLU A 29 18.11 9.28 21.29
N GLY A 30 19.17 9.35 20.50
CA GLY A 30 20.48 9.85 20.85
C GLY A 30 20.81 11.10 20.06
N ASP A 31 22.06 11.57 20.14
CA ASP A 31 22.47 12.83 19.49
C ASP A 31 22.34 12.75 17.96
N ASN A 32 22.70 11.62 17.37
CA ASN A 32 22.73 11.41 15.91
C ASN A 32 21.94 10.18 15.44
N TRP A 33 21.10 9.61 16.30
CA TRP A 33 20.28 8.45 15.93
C TRP A 33 18.92 8.47 16.62
N LYS A 34 17.94 7.84 15.96
CA LYS A 34 16.59 7.62 16.48
C LYS A 34 16.17 6.22 16.17
N ILE A 35 15.63 5.50 17.14
CA ILE A 35 15.11 4.16 16.98
C ILE A 35 13.69 4.11 17.53
N LYS A 36 12.77 3.57 16.74
CA LYS A 36 11.41 3.24 17.12
C LYS A 36 11.24 1.73 16.99
N LEU A 37 10.86 1.07 18.06
CA LEU A 37 10.53 -0.36 18.09
C LEU A 37 9.07 -0.52 18.48
N GLY A 38 8.29 -1.17 17.66
CA GLY A 38 6.88 -1.37 17.91
C GLY A 38 6.32 -2.54 17.10
N ALA A 39 5.04 -2.78 17.29
CA ALA A 39 4.27 -3.74 16.53
C ALA A 39 2.91 -3.13 16.17
N ASN A 40 2.38 -3.51 15.02
CA ASN A 40 1.01 -3.25 14.64
C ASN A 40 0.20 -4.54 14.90
N VAL A 41 -0.82 -4.42 15.71
CA VAL A 41 -1.77 -5.50 15.99
C VAL A 41 -3.11 -5.06 15.43
N MET A 42 -3.61 -5.82 14.48
CA MET A 42 -4.83 -5.48 13.73
C MET A 42 -5.85 -6.61 13.88
N LEU A 43 -7.09 -6.21 14.10
CA LEU A 43 -8.24 -7.09 14.13
C LEU A 43 -9.27 -6.54 13.14
N ALA A 44 -9.60 -7.31 12.13
CA ALA A 44 -10.74 -7.05 11.27
C ALA A 44 -11.91 -7.93 11.70
N THR A 45 -13.09 -7.34 11.81
CA THR A 45 -14.32 -8.06 12.12
C THR A 45 -15.23 -8.03 10.91
N GLY A 46 -15.87 -9.14 10.62
CA GLY A 46 -16.79 -9.34 9.50
C GLY A 46 -17.37 -10.75 9.67
N ASP A 47 -17.64 -11.46 8.58
CA ASP A 47 -18.06 -12.87 8.65
C ASP A 47 -16.95 -13.76 9.20
N ASP A 48 -15.70 -13.44 8.86
CA ASP A 48 -14.52 -14.09 9.40
C ASP A 48 -13.67 -13.02 10.13
N ALA A 49 -13.48 -13.20 11.44
CA ALA A 49 -12.60 -12.35 12.20
C ALA A 49 -11.14 -12.64 11.84
N GLU A 50 -10.43 -11.63 11.36
CA GLU A 50 -9.04 -11.76 11.01
C GLU A 50 -8.14 -11.02 11.99
N PHE A 51 -7.09 -11.71 12.42
CA PHE A 51 -6.05 -11.18 13.28
C PHE A 51 -4.72 -11.12 12.53
N MET A 52 -4.03 -10.00 12.64
CA MET A 52 -2.70 -9.83 12.09
C MET A 52 -1.80 -9.09 13.07
N ALA A 53 -0.57 -9.55 13.21
CA ALA A 53 0.49 -8.83 13.90
C ALA A 53 1.67 -8.63 12.95
N SER A 54 2.20 -7.41 12.89
CA SER A 54 3.31 -7.05 12.02
C SER A 54 4.30 -6.12 12.73
N PRO A 55 5.56 -6.03 12.28
CA PRO A 55 6.52 -5.08 12.84
C PRO A 55 6.06 -3.63 12.61
N ASN A 56 6.52 -2.72 13.48
CA ASN A 56 6.44 -1.28 13.31
C ASN A 56 7.75 -0.67 13.80
N ILE A 57 8.77 -0.81 12.99
CA ILE A 57 10.15 -0.48 13.32
C ILE A 57 10.62 0.65 12.42
N ALA A 58 11.33 1.60 12.99
CA ALA A 58 12.04 2.63 12.24
C ALA A 58 13.36 2.95 12.97
N ALA A 59 14.41 3.12 12.20
CA ALA A 59 15.67 3.63 12.69
C ALA A 59 16.25 4.64 11.70
N ASP A 60 16.73 5.76 12.21
CA ASP A 60 17.38 6.82 11.46
C ASP A 60 18.72 7.10 12.13
N VAL A 61 19.77 7.22 11.35
CA VAL A 61 21.14 7.53 11.83
C VAL A 61 21.73 8.61 10.95
N GLU A 62 22.12 9.73 11.55
CA GLU A 62 22.87 10.77 10.87
C GLU A 62 24.34 10.36 10.74
N VAL A 63 24.76 10.13 9.49
CA VAL A 63 26.12 9.66 9.18
C VAL A 63 27.06 10.78 8.75
N ALA A 64 26.51 11.91 8.32
CA ALA A 64 27.22 13.14 8.01
C ALA A 64 26.26 14.33 8.13
N ASP A 65 26.77 15.55 8.10
CA ASP A 65 25.94 16.77 8.12
C ASP A 65 24.83 16.67 7.07
N LYS A 66 23.56 16.76 7.53
CA LYS A 66 22.35 16.67 6.70
C LYS A 66 22.19 15.36 5.89
N THR A 67 22.91 14.30 6.29
CA THR A 67 22.85 13.01 5.60
C THR A 67 22.46 11.93 6.60
N GLU A 68 21.33 11.28 6.33
CA GLU A 68 20.77 10.25 7.18
C GLU A 68 20.61 8.93 6.43
N LEU A 69 21.01 7.85 7.07
CA LEU A 69 20.61 6.50 6.71
C LEU A 69 19.35 6.15 7.50
N TYR A 70 18.40 5.53 6.83
CA TYR A 70 17.20 5.09 7.52
C TYR A 70 16.78 3.67 7.11
N VAL A 71 16.15 3.00 8.04
CA VAL A 71 15.45 1.74 7.83
C VAL A 71 14.06 1.83 8.43
N LYS A 72 13.07 1.29 7.71
CA LYS A 72 11.70 1.17 8.17
C LYS A 72 11.17 -0.22 7.85
N ALA A 73 10.40 -0.77 8.77
CA ALA A 73 9.70 -2.03 8.55
C ALA A 73 8.33 -1.92 9.21
N ASP A 74 7.30 -2.06 8.40
CA ASP A 74 5.92 -2.04 8.85
C ASP A 74 5.09 -3.12 8.13
N GLY A 75 3.87 -3.29 8.57
CA GLY A 75 2.88 -4.08 7.89
C GLY A 75 1.49 -3.57 8.21
N LYS A 76 0.54 -3.88 7.34
CA LYS A 76 -0.84 -3.40 7.44
C LYS A 76 -1.83 -4.39 6.84
N LEU A 77 -3.00 -4.47 7.44
CA LEU A 77 -4.17 -5.11 6.86
C LEU A 77 -4.90 -4.10 5.97
N TYR A 78 -5.37 -4.54 4.80
CA TYR A 78 -6.18 -3.73 3.88
C TYR A 78 -7.53 -4.41 3.71
N SER A 79 -8.62 -3.72 4.00
CA SER A 79 -9.98 -4.27 3.95
C SER A 79 -10.50 -4.61 2.56
N ASN A 80 -9.87 -4.10 1.51
CA ASN A 80 -10.30 -4.29 0.13
C ASN A 80 -11.78 -3.95 -0.12
N SER A 81 -12.26 -2.89 0.53
CA SER A 81 -13.64 -2.45 0.32
C SER A 81 -13.87 -2.06 -1.14
N MET A 82 -15.09 -2.21 -1.64
CA MET A 82 -15.42 -1.78 -3.00
C MET A 82 -15.15 -0.30 -3.24
N TYR A 83 -15.26 0.51 -2.19
CA TYR A 83 -14.89 1.92 -2.27
C TYR A 83 -13.39 2.08 -2.53
N ASP A 84 -12.52 1.44 -1.74
CA ASP A 84 -11.08 1.53 -1.90
C ASP A 84 -10.63 0.98 -3.26
N MET A 85 -11.19 -0.16 -3.67
CA MET A 85 -10.91 -0.77 -4.96
C MET A 85 -11.33 0.15 -6.13
N SER A 86 -12.47 0.83 -6.02
CA SER A 86 -12.94 1.77 -7.03
C SER A 86 -12.06 3.03 -7.15
N GLN A 87 -11.37 3.43 -6.06
CA GLN A 87 -10.39 4.51 -6.10
C GLN A 87 -9.11 4.10 -6.85
N ILE A 88 -8.73 2.83 -6.77
CA ILE A 88 -7.58 2.28 -7.49
C ILE A 88 -7.92 2.07 -8.95
N ASN A 89 -9.07 1.45 -9.22
CA ASN A 89 -9.53 1.18 -10.58
C ASN A 89 -11.02 1.52 -10.75
N ARG A 90 -11.28 2.63 -11.43
CA ARG A 90 -12.64 3.13 -11.72
C ARG A 90 -13.48 2.19 -12.58
N TYR A 91 -12.84 1.34 -13.35
CA TYR A 91 -13.49 0.41 -14.28
C TYR A 91 -13.63 -1.00 -13.71
N LEU A 92 -13.55 -1.12 -12.39
CA LEU A 92 -13.71 -2.39 -11.71
C LEU A 92 -15.13 -2.92 -11.89
N TYR A 93 -15.24 -4.17 -12.32
CA TYR A 93 -16.52 -4.87 -12.36
C TYR A 93 -17.00 -5.11 -10.92
N PRO A 94 -18.27 -4.80 -10.60
CA PRO A 94 -18.79 -5.02 -9.26
C PRO A 94 -18.64 -6.48 -8.86
N MET A 95 -17.90 -6.73 -7.81
CA MET A 95 -17.65 -8.07 -7.29
C MET A 95 -18.28 -8.22 -5.91
N LYS A 96 -18.46 -9.46 -5.50
CA LYS A 96 -18.72 -9.79 -4.11
C LYS A 96 -17.51 -9.37 -3.27
N GLU A 97 -17.75 -9.30 -1.96
CA GLU A 97 -16.76 -9.00 -0.94
C GLU A 97 -15.40 -9.69 -1.21
N LEU A 98 -14.32 -8.92 -1.12
CA LEU A 98 -12.97 -9.41 -1.26
C LEU A 98 -12.37 -9.63 0.13
N ALA A 99 -11.65 -10.72 0.30
CA ALA A 99 -10.90 -10.98 1.54
C ALA A 99 -9.88 -9.86 1.80
N PRO A 100 -9.62 -9.50 3.06
CA PRO A 100 -8.60 -8.50 3.38
C PRO A 100 -7.21 -8.95 2.92
N SER A 101 -6.45 -8.02 2.35
CA SER A 101 -5.05 -8.25 1.99
C SER A 101 -4.14 -8.03 3.20
N ARG A 102 -3.23 -8.96 3.45
CA ARG A 102 -2.30 -8.94 4.57
C ARG A 102 -0.91 -8.55 4.10
N ASN A 103 -0.54 -7.30 4.28
CA ASN A 103 0.85 -6.88 4.09
C ASN A 103 1.65 -7.20 5.36
N TRP A 104 2.34 -8.33 5.35
CA TRP A 104 3.12 -8.82 6.49
C TRP A 104 4.35 -7.97 6.77
N LEU A 105 4.99 -7.51 5.71
CA LEU A 105 6.23 -6.76 5.77
C LEU A 105 6.32 -5.80 4.59
N ASN A 106 6.61 -4.56 4.89
CA ASN A 106 7.06 -3.55 3.96
C ASN A 106 8.34 -2.95 4.56
N ALA A 107 9.48 -3.48 4.15
CA ALA A 107 10.80 -3.07 4.64
C ALA A 107 11.42 -2.12 3.62
N ILE A 108 11.93 -0.99 4.09
CA ILE A 108 12.59 0.05 3.28
C ILE A 108 13.90 0.42 3.94
N LEU A 109 14.96 0.46 3.17
CA LEU A 109 16.26 0.99 3.53
C LEU A 109 16.60 2.12 2.57
N GLY A 110 17.07 3.25 3.07
CA GLY A 110 17.42 4.37 2.22
C GLY A 110 18.43 5.32 2.83
N ILE A 111 18.89 6.22 1.99
CA ILE A 111 19.74 7.35 2.34
C ILE A 111 19.09 8.63 1.84
N ARG A 112 18.99 9.61 2.70
CA ARG A 112 18.52 10.95 2.35
C ARG A 112 19.53 11.99 2.75
N SER A 113 19.70 12.99 1.92
CA SER A 113 20.70 14.04 2.13
C SER A 113 20.27 15.37 1.54
N GLY A 114 20.61 16.43 2.28
CA GLY A 114 20.53 17.82 1.83
C GLY A 114 21.93 18.35 1.46
N VAL A 115 22.53 17.86 0.38
CA VAL A 115 23.93 18.12 -0.01
C VAL A 115 24.24 19.57 -0.35
N ALA A 116 23.23 20.35 -0.75
CA ALA A 116 23.40 21.77 -1.08
C ALA A 116 22.18 22.58 -0.64
N PRO A 117 22.30 23.90 -0.45
CA PRO A 117 21.16 24.76 -0.18
C PRO A 117 20.05 24.57 -1.23
N GLY A 118 18.86 24.20 -0.76
CA GLY A 118 17.70 23.95 -1.63
C GLY A 118 17.71 22.62 -2.36
N PHE A 119 18.77 21.83 -2.36
CA PHE A 119 18.82 20.53 -3.00
C PHE A 119 18.77 19.39 -1.99
N TRP A 120 17.83 18.51 -2.20
CA TRP A 120 17.59 17.33 -1.35
C TRP A 120 17.36 16.10 -2.20
N PHE A 121 17.92 14.97 -1.80
CA PHE A 121 17.65 13.69 -2.43
C PHE A 121 17.37 12.59 -1.39
N ASP A 122 16.66 11.58 -1.84
CA ASP A 122 16.36 10.36 -1.10
C ASP A 122 16.40 9.17 -2.06
N VAL A 123 17.26 8.22 -1.79
CA VAL A 123 17.39 6.98 -2.57
C VAL A 123 17.10 5.82 -1.65
N PHE A 124 16.23 4.92 -2.10
CA PHE A 124 15.79 3.81 -1.28
C PHE A 124 15.59 2.53 -2.07
N ALA A 125 15.68 1.43 -1.36
CA ALA A 125 15.27 0.11 -1.81
C ALA A 125 14.32 -0.49 -0.77
N GLY A 126 13.38 -1.30 -1.23
CA GLY A 126 12.42 -1.91 -0.33
C GLY A 126 11.98 -3.28 -0.79
N TYR A 127 11.46 -4.03 0.17
CA TYR A 127 10.91 -5.37 -0.05
C TYR A 127 9.56 -5.47 0.65
N LYS A 128 8.56 -5.90 -0.09
CA LYS A 128 7.19 -6.03 0.38
C LYS A 128 6.68 -7.46 0.22
N ILE A 129 6.01 -7.98 1.25
CA ILE A 129 5.37 -9.28 1.26
C ILE A 129 3.89 -9.07 1.57
N THR A 130 3.03 -9.48 0.65
CA THR A 130 1.58 -9.39 0.83
C THR A 130 0.95 -10.73 0.53
N SER A 131 0.12 -11.24 1.43
CA SER A 131 -0.75 -12.39 1.21
C SER A 131 -2.17 -11.93 0.95
N SER A 132 -2.88 -12.71 0.15
CA SER A 132 -4.25 -12.41 -0.29
C SER A 132 -4.36 -11.03 -0.95
N ASP A 133 -3.33 -10.66 -1.75
CA ASP A 133 -3.34 -9.40 -2.52
C ASP A 133 -4.37 -9.45 -3.64
N VAL A 134 -4.83 -8.30 -4.09
CA VAL A 134 -5.81 -8.16 -5.16
C VAL A 134 -5.13 -7.61 -6.41
N LEU A 135 -5.07 -8.42 -7.44
CA LEU A 135 -4.59 -8.00 -8.75
C LEU A 135 -5.76 -7.69 -9.68
N PHE A 136 -5.49 -6.89 -10.70
CA PHE A 136 -6.48 -6.51 -11.69
C PHE A 136 -6.15 -7.10 -13.06
N SER A 137 -7.14 -7.71 -13.70
CA SER A 137 -7.05 -8.21 -15.07
C SER A 137 -8.16 -7.59 -15.93
N GLN A 138 -7.95 -7.57 -17.23
CA GLN A 138 -9.04 -7.21 -18.15
C GLN A 138 -10.03 -8.35 -18.22
N VAL A 139 -11.32 -8.01 -18.23
CA VAL A 139 -12.37 -9.00 -18.45
C VAL A 139 -12.27 -9.50 -19.90
N ALA A 140 -11.98 -10.79 -20.05
CA ALA A 140 -12.00 -11.43 -21.37
C ALA A 140 -13.44 -11.54 -21.87
N THR A 141 -13.75 -10.90 -23.00
CA THR A 141 -15.04 -11.08 -23.66
C THR A 141 -14.94 -12.19 -24.68
N SER A 142 -15.93 -13.09 -24.68
CA SER A 142 -16.04 -14.18 -25.67
C SER A 142 -16.43 -13.70 -27.08
N LYS A 143 -16.72 -12.41 -27.23
CA LYS A 143 -17.08 -11.79 -28.53
C LYS A 143 -15.93 -10.92 -29.00
N PRO A 144 -15.30 -11.22 -30.14
CA PRO A 144 -14.12 -10.49 -30.63
C PRO A 144 -14.38 -9.02 -30.97
N ASP A 145 -15.64 -8.61 -31.12
CA ASP A 145 -16.00 -7.23 -31.45
C ASP A 145 -16.40 -6.37 -30.24
N PHE A 146 -16.34 -6.91 -29.04
CA PHE A 146 -16.68 -6.22 -27.81
C PHE A 146 -15.45 -6.02 -26.93
N PHE A 147 -14.86 -4.83 -26.97
CA PHE A 147 -13.85 -4.43 -26.00
C PHE A 147 -14.55 -4.10 -24.68
N SER A 148 -14.36 -4.96 -23.68
CA SER A 148 -14.77 -4.60 -22.32
C SER A 148 -13.73 -3.66 -21.72
N ASN A 149 -14.16 -2.45 -21.37
CA ASN A 149 -13.33 -1.53 -20.59
C ASN A 149 -13.31 -1.86 -19.09
N PHE A 150 -13.95 -2.95 -18.69
CA PHE A 150 -14.01 -3.38 -17.31
C PHE A 150 -12.81 -4.24 -16.93
N SER A 151 -12.36 -4.04 -15.71
CA SER A 151 -11.36 -4.88 -15.07
C SER A 151 -12.03 -5.78 -14.04
N GLU A 152 -11.50 -6.96 -13.89
CA GLU A 152 -11.88 -7.92 -12.86
C GLU A 152 -10.78 -7.98 -11.81
N ALA A 153 -11.16 -8.03 -10.53
CA ALA A 153 -10.22 -8.27 -9.46
C ALA A 153 -9.94 -9.77 -9.34
N ILE A 154 -8.67 -10.12 -9.29
CA ILE A 154 -8.19 -11.47 -9.00
C ILE A 154 -7.76 -11.47 -7.54
N PRO A 155 -8.56 -12.03 -6.64
CA PRO A 155 -8.25 -12.06 -5.21
C PRO A 155 -7.27 -13.18 -4.87
N ASP A 156 -6.78 -13.14 -3.64
CA ASP A 156 -6.02 -14.21 -2.99
C ASP A 156 -4.70 -14.56 -3.68
N VAL A 157 -3.98 -13.54 -4.13
CA VAL A 157 -2.66 -13.69 -4.74
C VAL A 157 -1.57 -13.34 -3.73
N ASP A 158 -0.64 -14.27 -3.50
CA ASP A 158 0.55 -13.97 -2.70
C ASP A 158 1.58 -13.23 -3.55
N THR A 159 1.95 -12.02 -3.13
CA THR A 159 2.90 -11.18 -3.84
C THR A 159 4.15 -10.89 -3.02
N LYS A 160 5.30 -10.90 -3.70
CA LYS A 160 6.60 -10.47 -3.17
C LYS A 160 7.18 -9.46 -4.15
N GLN A 161 7.45 -8.27 -3.65
CA GLN A 161 7.89 -7.15 -4.48
C GLN A 161 9.21 -6.63 -3.97
N LEU A 162 10.20 -6.55 -4.84
CA LEU A 162 11.42 -5.79 -4.64
C LEU A 162 11.28 -4.49 -5.43
N PHE A 163 11.54 -3.37 -4.79
CA PHE A 163 11.46 -2.08 -5.45
C PHE A 163 12.64 -1.18 -5.08
N VAL A 164 13.02 -0.32 -5.99
CA VAL A 164 14.00 0.73 -5.78
C VAL A 164 13.41 2.07 -6.21
N GLY A 165 13.79 3.13 -5.54
CA GLY A 165 13.27 4.44 -5.88
C GLY A 165 14.22 5.57 -5.52
N ALA A 166 13.97 6.71 -6.14
CA ALA A 166 14.67 7.95 -5.86
C ALA A 166 13.70 9.12 -5.88
N ASN A 167 13.87 10.02 -4.91
CA ASN A 167 13.18 11.30 -4.86
C ASN A 167 14.25 12.41 -4.91
N LEU A 168 14.06 13.36 -5.79
CA LEU A 168 14.89 14.55 -5.87
C LEU A 168 14.01 15.77 -5.66
N LYS A 169 14.47 16.69 -4.84
CA LYS A 169 13.78 17.95 -4.62
C LYS A 169 14.76 19.09 -4.73
N TYR A 170 14.39 20.10 -5.48
CA TYR A 170 15.12 21.36 -5.57
C TYR A 170 14.19 22.53 -5.30
N SER A 171 14.56 23.37 -4.33
CA SER A 171 13.82 24.57 -3.94
C SER A 171 14.70 25.81 -4.12
N TYR A 172 14.26 26.77 -4.89
CA TYR A 172 14.97 28.03 -5.11
C TYR A 172 14.18 29.20 -4.55
N GLN A 173 14.71 29.82 -3.48
CA GLN A 173 14.27 31.08 -2.87
C GLN A 173 12.74 31.26 -2.71
N GLN A 174 12.00 30.21 -2.40
CA GLN A 174 10.53 30.20 -2.34
C GLN A 174 9.81 30.52 -3.67
N LEU A 175 10.55 30.68 -4.76
CA LEU A 175 10.02 31.01 -6.08
C LEU A 175 9.77 29.79 -6.95
N LEU A 176 10.54 28.72 -6.74
CA LEU A 176 10.48 27.52 -7.56
C LEU A 176 10.74 26.27 -6.70
N ASP A 177 9.79 25.34 -6.72
CA ASP A 177 9.95 24.01 -6.18
C ASP A 177 9.81 22.97 -7.30
N ILE A 178 10.85 22.17 -7.50
CA ILE A 178 10.86 21.07 -8.45
C ILE A 178 11.01 19.78 -7.65
N SER A 179 10.14 18.82 -7.90
CA SER A 179 10.26 17.47 -7.34
C SER A 179 10.16 16.42 -8.44
N LEU A 180 11.08 15.45 -8.41
CA LEU A 180 11.08 14.29 -9.28
C LEU A 180 11.07 13.03 -8.42
N LYS A 181 10.14 12.13 -8.69
CA LYS A 181 10.04 10.84 -8.02
C LYS A 181 10.01 9.73 -9.06
N GLY A 182 10.89 8.75 -8.90
CA GLY A 182 10.91 7.52 -9.68
C GLY A 182 10.91 6.31 -8.76
N VAL A 183 10.14 5.29 -9.12
CA VAL A 183 10.12 3.97 -8.44
C VAL A 183 10.06 2.90 -9.53
N TYR A 184 10.88 1.87 -9.37
CA TYR A 184 10.93 0.69 -10.24
C TYR A 184 10.69 -0.57 -9.42
#